data_59552a82ec113e937506df7620e2b323
#
_entry.id   59552a82ec113e937506df7620e2b323
#
_cell.length_a   1.000
_cell.length_b   1.000
_cell.length_c   1.000
_cell.angle_alpha   90.00
_cell.angle_beta   90.00
_cell.angle_gamma   90.00
#
_symmetry.space_group_name_H-M   'P 1'
#
loop_
_entity.id
_entity.type
_entity.pdbx_description
1 polymer ?
#
loop_
_entity_poly.entity_id
_entity_poly.type
_entity_poly.pdbx_seq_one_letter_code
_entity_poly.pdbx_strand_id
1 'polypeptide(L)'
;CEQILFGVITDEDTKAVLPSTTVQLFDDNFNKIKETTSDAEGKYEFTEVECGTKYYVRASHEDYTTKEVPVTIEKETGKTELNIELKPEGCKVKIGDDLADCFKINIIYFDLDKWNIRPDAAVDLAKLLDVLEQNPSMKINIRSHTDSRASDKYNDVLSKNRAKSTKDWLVKNGIDASRLMSEGLGEK
;
A
#
# COMPACT_ATOMS: atom_id res chain seq x y z
N CYS A 1 -17.32 -20.84 -33.95
CA CYS A 1 -17.62 -19.58 -33.30
C CYS A 1 -16.45 -19.18 -32.41
N GLU A 2 -15.90 -18.02 -32.65
CA GLU A 2 -14.76 -17.47 -31.91
C GLU A 2 -15.08 -16.06 -31.44
N GLN A 3 -14.59 -15.73 -30.25
CA GLN A 3 -14.72 -14.42 -29.67
C GLN A 3 -13.37 -13.81 -29.27
N ILE A 4 -13.39 -12.53 -28.99
CA ILE A 4 -12.31 -11.77 -28.36
C ILE A 4 -12.74 -11.48 -26.90
N LEU A 5 -11.98 -11.96 -25.94
CA LEU A 5 -12.13 -11.57 -24.54
C LEU A 5 -11.15 -10.40 -24.28
N PHE A 6 -11.67 -9.27 -23.87
CA PHE A 6 -10.89 -8.04 -23.66
C PHE A 6 -11.34 -7.30 -22.39
N GLY A 7 -10.52 -6.38 -21.91
CA GLY A 7 -10.87 -5.51 -20.79
C GLY A 7 -9.75 -4.58 -20.40
N VAL A 8 -9.95 -3.88 -19.30
CA VAL A 8 -9.00 -2.94 -18.70
C VAL A 8 -8.69 -3.37 -17.28
N ILE A 9 -7.43 -3.29 -16.91
CA ILE A 9 -6.97 -3.52 -15.53
C ILE A 9 -6.77 -2.17 -14.85
N THR A 10 -7.40 -1.99 -13.70
CA THR A 10 -7.30 -0.75 -12.91
C THR A 10 -7.02 -1.02 -11.44
N ASP A 11 -6.50 -0.01 -10.77
CA ASP A 11 -6.39 0.05 -9.30
C ASP A 11 -7.80 0.21 -8.70
N GLU A 12 -8.13 -0.62 -7.70
CA GLU A 12 -9.46 -0.61 -7.06
C GLU A 12 -9.76 0.72 -6.34
N ASP A 13 -8.75 1.35 -5.74
CA ASP A 13 -8.91 2.55 -4.92
C ASP A 13 -8.86 3.83 -5.76
N THR A 14 -7.87 3.96 -6.63
CA THR A 14 -7.60 5.18 -7.39
C THR A 14 -8.25 5.21 -8.78
N LYS A 15 -8.68 4.04 -9.29
CA LYS A 15 -9.17 3.83 -10.67
C LYS A 15 -8.12 4.12 -11.76
N ALA A 16 -6.88 4.30 -11.38
CA ALA A 16 -5.78 4.42 -12.34
C ALA A 16 -5.58 3.12 -13.12
N VAL A 17 -5.26 3.23 -14.40
CA VAL A 17 -4.96 2.05 -15.23
C VAL A 17 -3.65 1.41 -14.79
N LEU A 18 -3.56 0.08 -14.88
CA LEU A 18 -2.38 -0.69 -14.49
C LEU A 18 -1.74 -1.32 -15.73
N PRO A 19 -0.75 -0.64 -16.34
CA PRO A 19 0.04 -1.19 -17.44
C PRO A 19 0.96 -2.31 -16.93
N SER A 20 1.43 -3.14 -17.85
CA SER A 20 2.38 -4.24 -17.56
C SER A 20 1.85 -5.28 -16.55
N THR A 21 0.53 -5.36 -16.37
CA THR A 21 -0.12 -6.42 -15.58
C THR A 21 -0.09 -7.71 -16.37
N THR A 22 0.41 -8.79 -15.76
CA THR A 22 0.34 -10.13 -16.37
C THR A 22 -1.09 -10.64 -16.26
N VAL A 23 -1.68 -11.01 -17.41
CA VAL A 23 -3.04 -11.56 -17.50
C VAL A 23 -2.98 -12.95 -18.10
N GLN A 24 -3.51 -13.93 -17.38
CA GLN A 24 -3.50 -15.35 -17.76
C GLN A 24 -4.92 -15.86 -17.92
N LEU A 25 -5.14 -16.63 -18.97
CA LEU A 25 -6.41 -17.30 -19.25
C LEU A 25 -6.31 -18.80 -18.93
N PHE A 26 -7.26 -19.30 -18.15
CA PHE A 26 -7.36 -20.71 -17.76
C PHE A 26 -8.70 -21.29 -18.19
N ASP A 27 -8.71 -22.60 -18.52
CA ASP A 27 -9.93 -23.36 -18.72
C ASP A 27 -10.64 -23.66 -17.38
N ASP A 28 -11.76 -24.38 -17.42
CA ASP A 28 -12.52 -24.77 -16.23
C ASP A 28 -11.86 -25.86 -15.37
N ASN A 29 -10.76 -26.46 -15.86
CA ASN A 29 -9.89 -27.36 -15.11
C ASN A 29 -8.63 -26.65 -14.58
N PHE A 30 -8.55 -25.32 -14.69
CA PHE A 30 -7.39 -24.48 -14.32
C PHE A 30 -6.10 -24.79 -15.09
N ASN A 31 -6.19 -25.32 -16.31
CA ASN A 31 -5.05 -25.38 -17.21
C ASN A 31 -4.84 -24.02 -17.87
N LYS A 32 -3.61 -23.50 -17.82
CA LYS A 32 -3.26 -22.23 -18.49
C LYS A 32 -3.32 -22.41 -20.01
N ILE A 33 -4.17 -21.61 -20.68
CA ILE A 33 -4.35 -21.63 -22.13
C ILE A 33 -3.53 -20.54 -22.81
N LYS A 34 -3.65 -19.32 -22.33
CA LYS A 34 -3.01 -18.12 -22.92
C LYS A 34 -2.49 -17.20 -21.84
N GLU A 35 -1.57 -16.32 -22.22
CA GLU A 35 -1.02 -15.28 -21.38
C GLU A 35 -0.77 -14.03 -22.21
N THR A 36 -1.04 -12.87 -21.67
CA THR A 36 -0.76 -11.57 -22.25
C THR A 36 -0.36 -10.57 -21.15
N THR A 37 -0.02 -9.36 -21.55
CA THR A 37 0.31 -8.27 -20.64
C THR A 37 -0.50 -7.05 -21.01
N SER A 38 -1.03 -6.31 -20.03
CA SER A 38 -1.75 -5.08 -20.30
C SER A 38 -0.85 -3.99 -20.87
N ASP A 39 -1.39 -3.22 -21.82
CA ASP A 39 -0.71 -2.11 -22.50
C ASP A 39 -0.60 -0.84 -21.62
N ALA A 40 -0.13 0.27 -22.20
CA ALA A 40 0.02 1.54 -21.51
C ALA A 40 -1.31 2.14 -20.98
N GLU A 41 -2.42 1.78 -21.59
CA GLU A 41 -3.78 2.14 -21.19
C GLU A 41 -4.44 1.09 -20.27
N GLY A 42 -3.67 0.09 -19.79
CA GLY A 42 -4.15 -1.00 -18.95
C GLY A 42 -5.01 -2.03 -19.68
N LYS A 43 -5.08 -2.00 -21.01
CA LYS A 43 -5.92 -2.89 -21.81
C LYS A 43 -5.24 -4.23 -22.04
N TYR A 44 -6.04 -5.29 -22.06
CA TYR A 44 -5.62 -6.62 -22.45
C TYR A 44 -6.62 -7.27 -23.38
N GLU A 45 -6.19 -8.22 -24.19
CA GLU A 45 -7.09 -9.01 -25.02
C GLU A 45 -6.58 -10.45 -25.23
N PHE A 46 -7.53 -11.37 -25.35
CA PHE A 46 -7.33 -12.73 -25.82
C PHE A 46 -8.22 -12.97 -27.04
N THR A 47 -7.59 -13.22 -28.17
CA THR A 47 -8.28 -13.60 -29.41
C THR A 47 -8.59 -15.09 -29.40
N GLU A 48 -9.51 -15.54 -30.27
CA GLU A 48 -9.83 -16.95 -30.49
C GLU A 48 -10.21 -17.70 -29.21
N VAL A 49 -11.10 -17.11 -28.39
CA VAL A 49 -11.74 -17.79 -27.29
C VAL A 49 -13.06 -18.43 -27.75
N GLU A 50 -13.36 -19.61 -27.25
CA GLU A 50 -14.54 -20.38 -27.68
C GLU A 50 -15.83 -19.79 -27.11
N CYS A 51 -16.84 -19.63 -27.97
CA CYS A 51 -18.16 -19.15 -27.58
C CYS A 51 -18.84 -20.07 -26.58
N GLY A 52 -19.56 -19.48 -25.62
CA GLY A 52 -20.34 -20.22 -24.62
C GLY A 52 -19.49 -20.97 -23.58
N THR A 53 -18.17 -20.84 -23.64
CA THR A 53 -17.24 -21.55 -22.75
C THR A 53 -16.93 -20.70 -21.52
N LYS A 54 -16.75 -21.36 -20.39
CA LYS A 54 -16.34 -20.75 -19.12
C LYS A 54 -14.83 -20.78 -18.99
N TYR A 55 -14.27 -19.63 -18.63
CA TYR A 55 -12.86 -19.45 -18.36
C TYR A 55 -12.64 -18.78 -17.01
N TYR A 56 -11.39 -18.81 -16.53
CA TYR A 56 -10.90 -17.99 -15.41
C TYR A 56 -9.79 -17.09 -15.92
N VAL A 57 -9.85 -15.80 -15.58
CA VAL A 57 -8.83 -14.81 -15.91
C VAL A 57 -8.13 -14.44 -14.63
N ARG A 58 -6.83 -14.66 -14.58
CA ARG A 58 -5.96 -14.28 -13.45
C ARG A 58 -5.12 -13.07 -13.84
N ALA A 59 -5.24 -11.99 -13.09
CA ALA A 59 -4.43 -10.80 -13.24
C ALA A 59 -3.47 -10.65 -12.06
N SER A 60 -2.18 -10.43 -12.34
CA SER A 60 -1.14 -10.21 -11.34
C SER A 60 -0.25 -9.03 -11.72
N HIS A 61 -0.04 -8.14 -10.78
CA HIS A 61 0.81 -6.96 -10.92
C HIS A 61 1.67 -6.80 -9.66
N GLU A 62 2.87 -6.24 -9.81
CA GLU A 62 3.74 -5.93 -8.67
C GLU A 62 3.01 -4.99 -7.71
N ASP A 63 3.12 -5.23 -6.40
CA ASP A 63 2.45 -4.48 -5.32
C ASP A 63 0.91 -4.58 -5.28
N TYR A 64 0.31 -5.52 -6.01
CA TYR A 64 -1.12 -5.78 -5.98
C TYR A 64 -1.45 -7.23 -5.63
N THR A 65 -2.56 -7.43 -4.95
CA THR A 65 -3.09 -8.77 -4.69
C THR A 65 -3.54 -9.40 -6.00
N THR A 66 -2.99 -10.57 -6.33
CA THR A 66 -3.41 -11.34 -7.50
C THR A 66 -4.90 -11.66 -7.43
N LYS A 67 -5.63 -11.39 -8.51
CA LYS A 67 -7.07 -11.61 -8.59
C LYS A 67 -7.40 -12.60 -9.71
N GLU A 68 -8.33 -13.50 -9.42
CA GLU A 68 -8.86 -14.46 -10.38
C GLU A 68 -10.37 -14.25 -10.52
N VAL A 69 -10.85 -14.12 -11.75
CA VAL A 69 -12.23 -13.81 -12.06
C VAL A 69 -12.78 -14.82 -13.06
N PRO A 70 -13.91 -15.50 -12.76
CA PRO A 70 -14.59 -16.34 -13.73
C PRO A 70 -15.28 -15.48 -14.79
N VAL A 71 -15.28 -15.94 -16.04
CA VAL A 71 -15.98 -15.32 -17.15
C VAL A 71 -16.62 -16.40 -18.01
N THR A 72 -17.85 -16.17 -18.44
CA THR A 72 -18.49 -17.01 -19.44
C THR A 72 -18.56 -16.22 -20.74
N ILE A 73 -17.99 -16.78 -21.79
CA ILE A 73 -17.95 -16.17 -23.11
C ILE A 73 -19.33 -16.22 -23.74
N GLU A 74 -19.74 -15.16 -24.42
CA GLU A 74 -21.03 -15.10 -25.15
C GLU A 74 -21.14 -16.20 -26.21
N LYS A 75 -22.37 -16.64 -26.49
CA LYS A 75 -22.61 -17.78 -27.40
C LYS A 75 -22.49 -17.44 -28.87
N GLU A 76 -22.48 -16.16 -29.21
CA GLU A 76 -22.39 -15.69 -30.58
C GLU A 76 -21.00 -15.10 -30.87
N THR A 77 -20.59 -15.06 -32.12
CA THR A 77 -19.33 -14.43 -32.54
C THR A 77 -19.35 -12.94 -32.20
N GLY A 78 -18.30 -12.45 -31.55
CA GLY A 78 -18.21 -11.05 -31.12
C GLY A 78 -17.10 -10.77 -30.14
N LYS A 79 -17.41 -9.98 -29.11
CA LYS A 79 -16.47 -9.58 -28.06
C LYS A 79 -17.14 -9.69 -26.68
N THR A 80 -16.42 -10.28 -25.72
CA THR A 80 -16.82 -10.31 -24.30
C THR A 80 -15.89 -9.37 -23.53
N GLU A 81 -16.47 -8.44 -22.78
CA GLU A 81 -15.70 -7.48 -21.97
C GLU A 81 -15.59 -7.98 -20.52
N LEU A 82 -14.37 -7.93 -19.96
CA LEU A 82 -14.09 -8.22 -18.56
C LEU A 82 -13.08 -7.22 -18.01
N ASN A 83 -13.55 -6.21 -17.30
CA ASN A 83 -12.68 -5.27 -16.59
C ASN A 83 -12.33 -5.86 -15.21
N ILE A 84 -11.07 -5.71 -14.80
CA ILE A 84 -10.57 -6.27 -13.53
C ILE A 84 -9.95 -5.15 -12.70
N GLU A 85 -10.44 -4.99 -11.48
CA GLU A 85 -9.86 -4.09 -10.49
C GLU A 85 -8.96 -4.90 -9.55
N LEU A 86 -7.70 -4.48 -9.41
CA LEU A 86 -6.75 -5.08 -8.49
C LEU A 86 -6.65 -4.24 -7.23
N LYS A 87 -6.64 -4.92 -6.09
CA LYS A 87 -6.45 -4.29 -4.80
C LYS A 87 -4.96 -4.12 -4.53
N PRO A 88 -4.48 -2.90 -4.20
CA PRO A 88 -3.09 -2.71 -3.77
C PRO A 88 -2.76 -3.64 -2.59
N GLU A 89 -1.66 -4.35 -2.67
CA GLU A 89 -1.09 -4.98 -1.48
C GLU A 89 -0.65 -3.86 -0.55
N GLY A 90 -1.05 -3.92 0.71
CA GLY A 90 -0.59 -2.98 1.72
C GLY A 90 0.93 -2.94 1.77
N CYS A 91 1.46 -1.82 2.22
CA CYS A 91 2.90 -1.59 2.24
C CYS A 91 3.67 -2.74 2.90
N LYS A 92 4.59 -3.35 2.17
CA LYS A 92 5.50 -4.39 2.66
C LYS A 92 6.74 -3.73 3.25
N VAL A 93 6.75 -3.53 4.55
CA VAL A 93 7.92 -2.96 5.26
C VAL A 93 8.95 -4.02 5.58
N LYS A 94 10.21 -3.68 5.35
CA LYS A 94 11.39 -4.42 5.78
C LYS A 94 12.03 -3.72 6.98
N ILE A 95 12.93 -4.42 7.67
CA ILE A 95 13.72 -3.82 8.74
C ILE A 95 14.58 -2.69 8.16
N GLY A 96 14.41 -1.48 8.71
CA GLY A 96 15.12 -0.27 8.28
C GLY A 96 14.34 0.66 7.36
N ASP A 97 13.17 0.25 6.87
CA ASP A 97 12.32 1.10 6.04
C ASP A 97 11.69 2.25 6.85
N ASP A 98 11.42 3.36 6.17
CA ASP A 98 10.68 4.48 6.72
C ASP A 98 9.17 4.22 6.59
N LEU A 99 8.50 4.08 7.73
CA LEU A 99 7.05 3.85 7.78
C LEU A 99 6.25 5.06 7.31
N ALA A 100 6.79 6.27 7.46
CA ALA A 100 6.10 7.49 7.06
C ALA A 100 5.84 7.51 5.55
N ASP A 101 6.83 7.16 4.74
CA ASP A 101 6.69 7.06 3.28
C ASP A 101 5.69 5.97 2.88
N CYS A 102 5.82 4.83 3.52
CA CYS A 102 5.04 3.64 3.22
C CYS A 102 3.54 3.82 3.53
N PHE A 103 3.22 4.32 4.71
CA PHE A 103 1.84 4.47 5.18
C PHE A 103 1.28 5.89 5.02
N LYS A 104 1.98 6.76 4.28
CA LYS A 104 1.56 8.15 4.03
C LYS A 104 1.28 8.91 5.34
N ILE A 105 2.17 8.72 6.32
CA ILE A 105 2.13 9.44 7.60
C ILE A 105 2.90 10.74 7.42
N ASN A 106 2.27 11.87 7.70
CA ASN A 106 2.94 13.16 7.60
C ASN A 106 3.95 13.35 8.73
N ILE A 107 4.95 14.21 8.50
CA ILE A 107 5.91 14.60 9.52
C ILE A 107 5.17 15.22 10.70
N ILE A 108 5.49 14.78 11.90
CA ILE A 108 4.92 15.34 13.15
C ILE A 108 5.63 16.64 13.49
N TYR A 109 4.89 17.73 13.43
CA TYR A 109 5.38 19.06 13.80
C TYR A 109 5.03 19.39 15.25
N PHE A 110 5.91 20.17 15.89
CA PHE A 110 5.74 20.68 17.23
C PHE A 110 5.76 22.20 17.23
N ASP A 111 5.13 22.81 18.22
CA ASP A 111 5.28 24.24 18.43
C ASP A 111 6.72 24.61 18.83
N LEU A 112 7.07 25.89 18.65
CA LEU A 112 8.41 26.39 19.02
C LEU A 112 8.69 26.09 20.49
N ASP A 113 9.88 25.54 20.76
CA ASP A 113 10.37 25.16 22.09
C ASP A 113 9.42 24.22 22.89
N LYS A 114 8.53 23.52 22.20
CA LYS A 114 7.60 22.57 22.82
C LYS A 114 7.77 21.16 22.28
N TRP A 115 7.29 20.21 23.07
CA TRP A 115 7.25 18.77 22.72
C TRP A 115 5.87 18.15 22.96
N ASN A 116 4.85 18.94 23.29
CA ASN A 116 3.49 18.45 23.41
C ASN A 116 2.93 18.09 22.04
N ILE A 117 2.24 16.94 21.95
CA ILE A 117 1.57 16.52 20.72
C ILE A 117 0.45 17.52 20.40
N ARG A 118 0.51 18.10 19.20
CA ARG A 118 -0.52 19.00 18.70
C ARG A 118 -1.76 18.22 18.26
N PRO A 119 -2.96 18.83 18.27
CA PRO A 119 -4.17 18.15 17.81
C PRO A 119 -4.11 17.66 16.34
N ASP A 120 -3.47 18.43 15.45
CA ASP A 120 -3.27 18.05 14.05
C ASP A 120 -2.28 16.86 13.91
N ALA A 121 -1.22 16.84 14.72
CA ALA A 121 -0.28 15.72 14.77
C ALA A 121 -0.93 14.43 15.28
N ALA A 122 -1.91 14.52 16.17
CA ALA A 122 -2.63 13.36 16.67
C ALA A 122 -3.37 12.58 15.56
N VAL A 123 -3.78 13.25 14.49
CA VAL A 123 -4.42 12.61 13.33
C VAL A 123 -3.43 11.68 12.60
N ASP A 124 -2.20 12.12 12.39
CA ASP A 124 -1.17 11.30 11.75
C ASP A 124 -0.66 10.19 12.68
N LEU A 125 -0.58 10.47 13.99
CA LEU A 125 -0.26 9.44 14.98
C LEU A 125 -1.35 8.36 15.10
N ALA A 126 -2.61 8.69 14.86
CA ALA A 126 -3.69 7.71 14.79
C ALA A 126 -3.50 6.74 13.63
N LYS A 127 -3.01 7.19 12.46
CA LYS A 127 -2.65 6.29 11.35
C LYS A 127 -1.53 5.32 11.75
N LEU A 128 -0.50 5.82 12.43
CA LEU A 128 0.59 4.98 12.93
C LEU A 128 0.09 3.98 13.98
N LEU A 129 -0.84 4.39 14.85
CA LEU A 129 -1.48 3.52 15.82
C LEU A 129 -2.18 2.34 15.14
N ASP A 130 -3.01 2.62 14.10
CA ASP A 130 -3.71 1.59 13.32
C ASP A 130 -2.72 0.59 12.68
N VAL A 131 -1.62 1.09 12.11
CA VAL A 131 -0.57 0.24 11.54
C VAL A 131 0.04 -0.68 12.59
N LEU A 132 0.35 -0.17 13.78
CA LEU A 132 0.94 -0.94 14.88
C LEU A 132 -0.04 -1.96 15.47
N GLU A 133 -1.34 -1.65 15.52
CA GLU A 133 -2.39 -2.58 15.97
C GLU A 133 -2.59 -3.72 14.96
N GLN A 134 -2.57 -3.43 13.66
CA GLN A 134 -2.68 -4.44 12.61
C GLN A 134 -1.43 -5.32 12.49
N ASN A 135 -0.29 -4.87 12.99
CA ASN A 135 1.00 -5.59 12.94
C ASN A 135 1.59 -5.79 14.34
N PRO A 136 1.07 -6.72 15.17
CA PRO A 136 1.45 -6.86 16.58
C PRO A 136 2.92 -7.17 16.84
N SER A 137 3.62 -7.77 15.88
CA SER A 137 5.07 -8.08 15.98
C SER A 137 5.99 -6.93 15.58
N MET A 138 5.44 -5.88 14.97
CA MET A 138 6.22 -4.74 14.48
C MET A 138 6.79 -3.93 15.65
N LYS A 139 8.09 -3.61 15.55
CA LYS A 139 8.81 -2.70 16.45
C LYS A 139 9.32 -1.52 15.65
N ILE A 140 9.20 -0.33 16.21
CA ILE A 140 9.60 0.91 15.53
C ILE A 140 10.59 1.73 16.37
N ASN A 141 11.40 2.54 15.69
CA ASN A 141 12.23 3.57 16.29
C ASN A 141 11.71 4.95 15.85
N ILE A 142 11.28 5.74 16.81
CA ILE A 142 10.77 7.11 16.61
C ILE A 142 11.94 8.06 16.68
N ARG A 143 12.24 8.73 15.57
CA ARG A 143 13.34 9.69 15.46
C ARG A 143 12.79 11.11 15.37
N SER A 144 13.43 12.02 16.08
CA SER A 144 13.09 13.44 16.02
C SER A 144 14.35 14.28 15.78
N HIS A 145 14.18 15.29 14.95
CA HIS A 145 15.21 16.29 14.61
C HIS A 145 14.73 17.68 15.05
N THR A 146 15.66 18.60 15.14
CA THR A 146 15.43 20.03 15.32
C THR A 146 16.12 20.82 14.23
N ASP A 147 15.74 22.09 14.06
CA ASP A 147 16.47 23.03 13.22
C ASP A 147 17.73 23.60 13.94
N SER A 148 18.57 24.32 13.18
CA SER A 148 19.86 24.84 13.60
C SER A 148 19.81 26.15 14.41
N ARG A 149 18.63 26.53 14.94
CA ARG A 149 18.44 27.85 15.56
C ARG A 149 18.91 27.99 17.01
N ALA A 150 19.24 26.87 17.66
CA ALA A 150 19.65 26.85 19.04
C ALA A 150 21.00 26.10 19.20
N SER A 151 21.53 26.02 20.43
CA SER A 151 22.75 25.28 20.67
C SER A 151 22.54 23.75 20.52
N ASP A 152 23.58 23.03 20.13
CA ASP A 152 23.56 21.56 19.95
C ASP A 152 23.00 20.84 21.17
N LYS A 153 23.44 21.27 22.37
CA LYS A 153 22.96 20.69 23.64
C LYS A 153 21.46 20.89 23.84
N TYR A 154 20.94 22.07 23.49
CA TYR A 154 19.51 22.37 23.59
C TYR A 154 18.72 21.57 22.56
N ASN A 155 19.18 21.52 21.32
CA ASN A 155 18.57 20.77 20.23
C ASN A 155 18.54 19.25 20.52
N ASP A 156 19.59 18.73 21.15
CA ASP A 156 19.65 17.32 21.60
C ASP A 156 18.56 17.03 22.65
N VAL A 157 18.40 17.88 23.65
CA VAL A 157 17.35 17.72 24.67
C VAL A 157 15.95 17.86 24.06
N LEU A 158 15.75 18.86 23.20
CA LEU A 158 14.43 19.14 22.59
C LEU A 158 14.01 17.97 21.68
N SER A 159 14.91 17.46 20.85
CA SER A 159 14.62 16.33 19.97
C SER A 159 14.32 15.06 20.76
N LYS A 160 15.05 14.77 21.83
CA LYS A 160 14.79 13.64 22.73
C LYS A 160 13.39 13.73 23.37
N ASN A 161 13.02 14.91 23.86
CA ASN A 161 11.71 15.15 24.47
C ASN A 161 10.57 14.97 23.45
N ARG A 162 10.74 15.41 22.21
CA ARG A 162 9.77 15.24 21.12
C ARG A 162 9.60 13.76 20.75
N ALA A 163 10.68 13.03 20.55
CA ALA A 163 10.63 11.59 20.28
C ALA A 163 9.95 10.83 21.44
N LYS A 164 10.29 11.21 22.68
CA LYS A 164 9.66 10.63 23.90
C LYS A 164 8.17 10.92 23.96
N SER A 165 7.73 12.15 23.69
CA SER A 165 6.31 12.50 23.72
C SER A 165 5.50 11.72 22.69
N THR A 166 6.04 11.50 21.51
CA THR A 166 5.43 10.65 20.48
C THR A 166 5.31 9.20 20.96
N LYS A 167 6.36 8.64 21.54
CA LYS A 167 6.33 7.31 22.16
C LYS A 167 5.29 7.23 23.27
N ASP A 168 5.28 8.18 24.20
CA ASP A 168 4.36 8.21 25.34
C ASP A 168 2.90 8.30 24.88
N TRP A 169 2.64 9.02 23.81
CA TRP A 169 1.31 9.10 23.20
C TRP A 169 0.85 7.73 22.68
N LEU A 170 1.70 7.00 21.97
CA LEU A 170 1.40 5.65 21.49
C LEU A 170 1.18 4.66 22.63
N VAL A 171 2.00 4.69 23.67
CA VAL A 171 1.84 3.86 24.88
C VAL A 171 0.51 4.15 25.56
N LYS A 172 0.16 5.42 25.72
CA LYS A 172 -1.13 5.84 26.30
C LYS A 172 -2.33 5.31 25.50
N ASN A 173 -2.17 5.14 24.20
CA ASN A 173 -3.21 4.62 23.31
C ASN A 173 -3.13 3.09 23.10
N GLY A 174 -2.36 2.36 23.92
CA GLY A 174 -2.43 0.91 24.02
C GLY A 174 -1.28 0.14 23.36
N ILE A 175 -0.26 0.80 22.80
CA ILE A 175 0.90 0.11 22.26
C ILE A 175 1.90 -0.24 23.37
N ASP A 176 2.36 -1.48 23.41
CA ASP A 176 3.36 -1.94 24.38
C ASP A 176 4.67 -1.15 24.21
N ALA A 177 5.18 -0.60 25.31
CA ALA A 177 6.39 0.21 25.35
C ALA A 177 7.64 -0.55 24.85
N SER A 178 7.66 -1.89 24.96
CA SER A 178 8.76 -2.74 24.47
C SER A 178 8.87 -2.80 22.94
N ARG A 179 7.82 -2.38 22.23
CA ARG A 179 7.76 -2.27 20.77
C ARG A 179 8.29 -0.95 20.24
N LEU A 180 8.50 0.04 21.11
CA LEU A 180 8.78 1.41 20.77
C LEU A 180 10.15 1.86 21.30
N MET A 181 11.03 2.26 20.42
CA MET A 181 12.24 3.01 20.76
C MET A 181 12.02 4.49 20.39
N SER A 182 12.73 5.38 21.06
CA SER A 182 12.69 6.82 20.77
C SER A 182 14.08 7.42 20.82
N GLU A 183 14.43 8.22 19.81
CA GLU A 183 15.77 8.78 19.63
C GLU A 183 15.67 10.23 19.19
N GLY A 184 16.36 11.10 19.91
CA GLY A 184 16.56 12.49 19.51
C GLY A 184 17.89 12.63 18.82
N LEU A 185 17.93 13.20 17.63
CA LEU A 185 19.12 13.32 16.79
C LEU A 185 19.65 14.75 16.71
N GLY A 186 19.05 15.69 17.47
CA GLY A 186 19.42 17.09 17.46
C GLY A 186 19.25 17.71 16.08
N GLU A 187 20.23 18.55 15.72
CA GLU A 187 20.34 19.13 14.39
C GLU A 187 21.04 18.13 13.44
N LYS A 188 20.31 17.62 12.45
CA LYS A 188 20.88 16.86 11.31
C LYS A 188 20.04 17.05 10.07
#